data_a91ed62a1a66b5ff71e26196cbec3efe
#
_entry.id   a91ed62a1a66b5ff71e26196cbec3efe
#
_cell.length_a   1.000
_cell.length_b   1.000
_cell.length_c   1.000
_cell.angle_alpha   90.00
_cell.angle_beta   90.00
_cell.angle_gamma   90.00
#
_symmetry.space_group_name_H-M   'P 1'
#
loop_
_entity.id
_entity.type
_entity.pdbx_description
1 polymer ?
#
loop_
_entity_poly.entity_id
_entity_poly.type
_entity_poly.pdbx_seq_one_letter_code
_entity_poly.pdbx_strand_id
1 'polypeptide(L)'
;MRVETSHDNFREDLFQTMSGSMWANEGILYLADSISDESLGDQVRALASELGIGVVSFGLSPNDLDDLPHPAQIQNAIDRETEALMGRLHVEKIAPAKCRTHCGWESLQSLRNDHLEMNQLLAWLGGSLENGKVKPFQSLR
;
A
#
# COMPACT_ATOMS: atom_id res chain seq x y z
N MET A 1 4.36 1.60 3.22
CA MET A 1 4.38 3.00 2.71
C MET A 1 5.76 3.60 2.96
N ARG A 2 6.30 4.34 2.01
CA ARG A 2 7.59 5.04 2.10
C ARG A 2 7.34 6.54 2.14
N VAL A 3 8.13 7.29 2.93
CA VAL A 3 7.99 8.76 3.02
C VAL A 3 8.71 9.42 1.84
N GLU A 4 10.01 9.17 1.70
CA GLU A 4 10.84 9.72 0.62
C GLU A 4 11.48 8.61 -0.19
N THR A 5 11.57 8.80 -1.50
CA THR A 5 12.21 7.88 -2.43
C THR A 5 13.48 8.50 -2.99
N SER A 6 14.55 7.73 -3.04
CA SER A 6 15.86 8.14 -3.54
C SER A 6 16.47 7.10 -4.47
N HIS A 7 17.53 7.48 -5.21
CA HIS A 7 18.30 6.56 -6.05
C HIS A 7 18.89 5.36 -5.29
N ASP A 8 19.10 5.51 -3.98
CA ASP A 8 19.72 4.48 -3.15
C ASP A 8 18.71 3.44 -2.64
N ASN A 9 17.44 3.85 -2.41
CA ASN A 9 16.46 3.01 -1.72
C ASN A 9 15.30 2.48 -2.59
N PHE A 10 15.01 3.09 -3.76
CA PHE A 10 13.81 2.73 -4.54
C PHE A 10 13.79 1.28 -5.00
N ARG A 11 14.96 0.71 -5.30
CA ARG A 11 15.07 -0.69 -5.74
C ARG A 11 14.69 -1.65 -4.63
N GLU A 12 15.21 -1.40 -3.42
CA GLU A 12 14.89 -2.20 -2.25
C GLU A 12 13.39 -2.13 -1.95
N ASP A 13 12.79 -0.95 -1.97
CA ASP A 13 11.36 -0.75 -1.73
C ASP A 13 10.49 -1.50 -2.75
N LEU A 14 10.85 -1.47 -4.04
CA LEU A 14 10.15 -2.21 -5.09
C LEU A 14 10.30 -3.73 -4.92
N PHE A 15 11.50 -4.23 -4.60
CA PHE A 15 11.72 -5.66 -4.34
C PHE A 15 10.99 -6.14 -3.09
N GLN A 16 10.96 -5.34 -2.02
CA GLN A 16 10.19 -5.65 -0.81
C GLN A 16 8.68 -5.69 -1.12
N THR A 17 8.18 -4.74 -1.90
CA THR A 17 6.78 -4.71 -2.34
C THR A 17 6.45 -5.93 -3.19
N MET A 18 7.31 -6.30 -4.13
CA MET A 18 7.14 -7.49 -4.94
C MET A 18 7.10 -8.76 -4.08
N SER A 19 8.08 -8.93 -3.20
CA SER A 19 8.18 -10.10 -2.31
C SER A 19 6.98 -10.18 -1.36
N GLY A 20 6.63 -9.07 -0.71
CA GLY A 20 5.52 -9.02 0.24
C GLY A 20 4.13 -9.17 -0.40
N SER A 21 4.01 -8.95 -1.72
CA SER A 21 2.75 -9.07 -2.46
C SER A 21 2.65 -10.34 -3.32
N MET A 22 3.58 -11.30 -3.22
CA MET A 22 3.56 -12.53 -4.05
C MET A 22 2.30 -13.38 -3.87
N TRP A 23 1.65 -13.28 -2.72
CA TRP A 23 0.40 -13.97 -2.39
C TRP A 23 -0.85 -13.24 -2.90
N ALA A 24 -0.73 -11.99 -3.38
CA ALA A 24 -1.84 -11.16 -3.83
C ALA A 24 -1.87 -11.07 -5.37
N ASN A 25 -3.02 -10.65 -5.92
CA ASN A 25 -3.17 -10.41 -7.35
C ASN A 25 -2.40 -9.18 -7.81
N GLU A 26 -2.23 -8.19 -6.96
CA GLU A 26 -1.52 -6.95 -7.26
C GLU A 26 -0.63 -6.55 -6.08
N GLY A 27 0.51 -5.93 -6.37
CA GLY A 27 1.35 -5.25 -5.40
C GLY A 27 1.44 -3.77 -5.73
N ILE A 28 1.26 -2.90 -4.75
CA ILE A 28 1.33 -1.44 -4.94
C ILE A 28 2.22 -0.85 -3.87
N LEU A 29 3.22 -0.08 -4.30
CA LEU A 29 4.04 0.76 -3.43
C LEU A 29 3.39 2.15 -3.34
N TYR A 30 3.11 2.58 -2.12
CA TYR A 30 2.63 3.93 -1.85
C TYR A 30 3.76 4.80 -1.32
N LEU A 31 3.96 5.95 -1.97
CA LEU A 31 4.91 6.98 -1.60
C LEU A 31 4.14 8.16 -0.99
N ALA A 32 4.62 8.69 0.13
CA ALA A 32 4.01 9.88 0.71
C ALA A 32 4.35 11.10 -0.15
N ASP A 33 5.62 11.31 -0.45
CA ASP A 33 6.09 12.44 -1.25
C ASP A 33 6.09 12.14 -2.75
N SER A 34 6.08 13.20 -3.55
CA SER A 34 6.23 13.12 -5.00
C SER A 34 7.70 12.90 -5.39
N ILE A 35 7.92 12.29 -6.55
CA ILE A 35 9.27 12.17 -7.13
C ILE A 35 9.51 13.41 -8.01
N SER A 36 10.29 14.36 -7.51
CA SER A 36 10.64 15.58 -8.24
C SER A 36 11.78 15.41 -9.23
N ASP A 37 12.65 14.40 -9.01
CA ASP A 37 13.75 14.06 -9.91
C ASP A 37 13.23 13.20 -11.07
N GLU A 38 13.22 13.76 -12.29
CA GLU A 38 12.72 13.09 -13.50
C GLU A 38 13.50 11.79 -13.80
N SER A 39 14.83 11.81 -13.61
CA SER A 39 15.68 10.63 -13.82
C SER A 39 15.34 9.51 -12.85
N LEU A 40 15.08 9.82 -11.59
CA LEU A 40 14.61 8.86 -10.59
C LEU A 40 13.21 8.36 -10.94
N GLY A 41 12.31 9.25 -11.35
CA GLY A 41 10.96 8.90 -11.79
C GLY A 41 10.96 7.89 -12.94
N ASP A 42 11.82 8.09 -13.93
CA ASP A 42 11.98 7.17 -15.06
C ASP A 42 12.52 5.80 -14.65
N GLN A 43 13.52 5.76 -13.75
CA GLN A 43 14.07 4.51 -13.23
C GLN A 43 13.04 3.74 -12.39
N VAL A 44 12.29 4.43 -11.52
CA VAL A 44 11.20 3.83 -10.74
C VAL A 44 10.14 3.26 -11.66
N ARG A 45 9.72 4.02 -12.67
CA ARG A 45 8.70 3.61 -13.66
C ARG A 45 9.12 2.38 -14.45
N ALA A 46 10.38 2.37 -14.92
CA ALA A 46 10.93 1.26 -15.69
C ALA A 46 10.99 -0.03 -14.84
N LEU A 47 11.58 0.02 -13.65
CA LEU A 47 11.73 -1.15 -12.78
C LEU A 47 10.38 -1.63 -12.24
N ALA A 48 9.51 -0.73 -11.82
CA ALA A 48 8.15 -1.07 -11.36
C ALA A 48 7.36 -1.80 -12.45
N SER A 49 7.45 -1.31 -13.70
CA SER A 49 6.81 -1.95 -14.85
C SER A 49 7.37 -3.35 -15.15
N GLU A 50 8.67 -3.56 -15.01
CA GLU A 50 9.35 -4.86 -15.15
C GLU A 50 8.86 -5.84 -14.08
N LEU A 51 8.81 -5.41 -12.82
CA LEU A 51 8.36 -6.22 -11.68
C LEU A 51 6.84 -6.39 -11.62
N GLY A 52 6.07 -5.61 -12.39
CA GLY A 52 4.62 -5.62 -12.36
C GLY A 52 4.03 -4.97 -11.10
N ILE A 53 4.78 -4.10 -10.43
CA ILE A 53 4.39 -3.39 -9.22
C ILE A 53 3.79 -2.03 -9.58
N GLY A 54 2.64 -1.70 -8.99
CA GLY A 54 2.09 -0.35 -9.05
C GLY A 54 2.86 0.61 -8.15
N VAL A 55 2.99 1.87 -8.56
CA VAL A 55 3.55 2.93 -7.72
C VAL A 55 2.63 4.13 -7.76
N VAL A 56 2.24 4.60 -6.58
CA VAL A 56 1.35 5.76 -6.40
C VAL A 56 1.98 6.70 -5.38
N SER A 57 2.06 7.99 -5.69
CA SER A 57 2.47 9.03 -4.75
C SER A 57 1.28 9.89 -4.33
N PHE A 58 1.37 10.45 -3.13
CA PHE A 58 0.34 11.34 -2.57
C PHE A 58 0.74 12.81 -2.56
N GLY A 59 2.00 13.13 -2.90
CA GLY A 59 2.52 14.49 -2.92
C GLY A 59 2.56 15.16 -1.55
N LEU A 60 2.73 14.37 -0.48
CA LEU A 60 2.86 14.85 0.90
C LEU A 60 4.31 14.92 1.29
N SER A 61 4.80 16.13 1.56
CA SER A 61 6.14 16.33 2.11
C SER A 61 6.22 15.81 3.56
N PRO A 62 7.43 15.59 4.11
CA PRO A 62 7.59 15.23 5.52
C PRO A 62 6.88 16.20 6.48
N ASN A 63 6.92 17.51 6.19
CA ASN A 63 6.23 18.51 7.00
C ASN A 63 4.71 18.37 6.95
N ASP A 64 4.16 18.05 5.76
CA ASP A 64 2.72 17.79 5.63
C ASP A 64 2.29 16.57 6.43
N LEU A 65 3.15 15.54 6.53
CA LEU A 65 2.88 14.34 7.31
C LEU A 65 2.81 14.62 8.81
N ASP A 66 3.67 15.51 9.33
CA ASP A 66 3.67 15.91 10.73
C ASP A 66 2.41 16.73 11.08
N ASP A 67 1.86 17.45 10.13
CA ASP A 67 0.64 18.24 10.27
C ASP A 67 -0.66 17.46 10.05
N LEU A 68 -0.58 16.17 9.68
CA LEU A 68 -1.77 15.35 9.48
C LEU A 68 -2.50 15.07 10.81
N PRO A 69 -3.84 15.13 10.82
CA PRO A 69 -4.62 14.73 11.98
C PRO A 69 -4.38 13.26 12.34
N HIS A 70 -4.49 12.96 13.63
CA HIS A 70 -4.42 11.57 14.09
C HIS A 70 -5.47 10.69 13.37
N PRO A 71 -5.18 9.43 13.03
CA PRO A 71 -6.10 8.54 12.29
C PRO A 71 -7.52 8.47 12.85
N ALA A 72 -7.67 8.50 14.18
CA ALA A 72 -8.98 8.53 14.84
C ALA A 72 -9.77 9.82 14.56
N GLN A 73 -9.09 10.94 14.37
CA GLN A 73 -9.73 12.20 14.00
C GLN A 73 -10.21 12.17 12.55
N ILE A 74 -9.40 11.58 11.65
CA ILE A 74 -9.76 11.41 10.24
C ILE A 74 -11.00 10.51 10.11
N GLN A 75 -11.06 9.40 10.84
CA GLN A 75 -12.19 8.47 10.81
C GLN A 75 -13.50 9.08 11.31
N ASN A 76 -13.42 10.06 12.22
CA ASN A 76 -14.59 10.75 12.80
C ASN A 76 -14.82 12.14 12.18
N ALA A 77 -14.04 12.52 11.16
CA ALA A 77 -14.19 13.82 10.51
C ALA A 77 -15.51 13.89 9.74
N ILE A 78 -16.11 15.08 9.75
CA ILE A 78 -17.28 15.39 8.91
C ILE A 78 -16.83 15.56 7.44
N ASP A 79 -17.74 15.38 6.50
CA ASP A 79 -17.48 15.41 5.05
C ASP A 79 -16.63 16.61 4.61
N ARG A 80 -16.93 17.81 5.13
CA ARG A 80 -16.19 19.04 4.81
C ARG A 80 -14.73 19.01 5.25
N GLU A 81 -14.45 18.42 6.40
CA GLU A 81 -13.07 18.27 6.92
C GLU A 81 -12.32 17.22 6.10
N THR A 82 -13.01 16.15 5.73
CA THR A 82 -12.48 15.10 4.85
C THR A 82 -12.14 15.66 3.47
N GLU A 83 -13.01 16.47 2.86
CA GLU A 83 -12.76 17.17 1.60
C GLU A 83 -11.54 18.10 1.68
N ALA A 84 -11.39 18.85 2.79
CA ALA A 84 -10.24 19.72 3.00
C ALA A 84 -8.92 18.95 3.11
N LEU A 85 -8.94 17.78 3.76
CA LEU A 85 -7.77 16.88 3.83
C LEU A 85 -7.46 16.27 2.47
N MET A 86 -8.47 15.78 1.76
CA MET A 86 -8.31 15.20 0.41
C MET A 86 -7.79 16.23 -0.60
N GLY A 87 -8.18 17.51 -0.44
CA GLY A 87 -7.68 18.62 -1.26
C GLY A 87 -6.18 18.91 -1.12
N ARG A 88 -5.52 18.39 -0.07
CA ARG A 88 -4.06 18.49 0.11
C ARG A 88 -3.30 17.39 -0.63
N LEU A 89 -3.98 16.31 -0.99
CA LEU A 89 -3.35 15.18 -1.66
C LEU A 89 -3.19 15.48 -3.15
N HIS A 90 -1.97 15.30 -3.63
CA HIS A 90 -1.67 15.30 -5.06
C HIS A 90 -1.37 13.88 -5.51
N VAL A 91 -2.44 13.10 -5.75
CA VAL A 91 -2.31 11.69 -6.09
C VAL A 91 -1.83 11.53 -7.52
N GLU A 92 -0.65 10.94 -7.69
CA GLU A 92 -0.07 10.65 -8.98
C GLU A 92 0.19 9.14 -9.12
N LYS A 93 -0.29 8.55 -10.22
CA LYS A 93 -0.01 7.16 -10.57
C LYS A 93 1.25 7.09 -11.43
N ILE A 94 2.39 6.78 -10.79
CA ILE A 94 3.70 6.72 -11.44
C ILE A 94 3.83 5.48 -12.32
N ALA A 95 3.38 4.32 -11.83
CA ALA A 95 3.35 3.08 -12.57
C ALA A 95 2.07 2.27 -12.25
N PRO A 96 1.44 1.61 -13.25
CA PRO A 96 0.30 0.73 -13.02
C PRO A 96 0.76 -0.62 -12.47
N ALA A 97 -0.01 -1.18 -11.53
CA ALA A 97 0.15 -2.58 -11.13
C ALA A 97 -0.31 -3.51 -12.26
N LYS A 98 0.38 -4.65 -12.41
CA LYS A 98 -0.08 -5.75 -13.27
C LYS A 98 -0.83 -6.77 -12.42
N CYS A 99 -2.05 -7.08 -12.82
CA CYS A 99 -2.82 -8.14 -12.17
C CYS A 99 -2.18 -9.51 -12.47
N ARG A 100 -1.88 -10.26 -11.42
CA ARG A 100 -1.37 -11.64 -11.51
C ARG A 100 -2.56 -12.59 -11.59
N THR A 101 -2.51 -13.51 -12.54
CA THR A 101 -3.56 -14.53 -12.74
C THR A 101 -3.51 -15.65 -11.70
N HIS A 102 -2.39 -15.80 -11.00
CA HIS A 102 -2.19 -16.83 -9.98
C HIS A 102 -1.69 -16.20 -8.69
N CYS A 103 -2.42 -16.46 -7.59
CA CYS A 103 -1.92 -16.17 -6.25
C CYS A 103 -0.93 -17.25 -5.83
N GLY A 104 0.16 -16.87 -5.19
CA GLY A 104 1.12 -17.81 -4.62
C GLY A 104 0.59 -18.46 -3.33
N TRP A 105 -0.28 -19.47 -3.46
CA TRP A 105 -0.87 -20.17 -2.31
C TRP A 105 0.16 -20.73 -1.33
N GLU A 106 1.30 -21.21 -1.82
CA GLU A 106 2.39 -21.69 -0.97
C GLU A 106 2.98 -20.57 -0.12
N SER A 107 3.21 -19.41 -0.72
CA SER A 107 3.69 -18.21 -0.01
C SER A 107 2.67 -17.73 1.01
N LEU A 108 1.37 -17.79 0.69
CA LEU A 108 0.30 -17.43 1.61
C LEU A 108 0.23 -18.40 2.80
N GLN A 109 0.38 -19.70 2.58
CA GLN A 109 0.41 -20.70 3.65
C GLN A 109 1.63 -20.52 4.55
N SER A 110 2.81 -20.22 4.00
CA SER A 110 4.00 -19.90 4.80
C SER A 110 3.74 -18.68 5.69
N LEU A 111 3.28 -17.57 5.12
CA LEU A 111 2.93 -16.37 5.89
C LEU A 111 1.89 -16.64 6.99
N ARG A 112 0.90 -17.49 6.71
CA ARG A 112 -0.11 -17.88 7.70
C ARG A 112 0.50 -18.63 8.89
N ASN A 113 1.47 -19.48 8.63
CA ASN A 113 2.13 -20.28 9.68
C ASN A 113 3.09 -19.44 10.51
N ASP A 114 3.75 -18.47 9.87
CA ASP A 114 4.80 -17.67 10.48
C ASP A 114 4.27 -16.43 11.22
N HIS A 115 3.06 -15.95 10.86
CA HIS A 115 2.50 -14.71 11.38
C HIS A 115 1.07 -14.90 11.90
N LEU A 116 0.90 -14.71 13.21
CA LEU A 116 -0.40 -14.83 13.87
C LEU A 116 -1.46 -13.87 13.30
N GLU A 117 -1.06 -12.63 12.99
CA GLU A 117 -1.94 -11.61 12.42
C GLU A 117 -2.44 -12.00 11.04
N MET A 118 -1.60 -12.64 10.23
CA MET A 118 -1.99 -13.13 8.91
C MET A 118 -3.00 -14.27 9.03
N ASN A 119 -2.79 -15.19 9.99
CA ASN A 119 -3.74 -16.26 10.26
C ASN A 119 -5.12 -15.72 10.68
N GLN A 120 -5.14 -14.70 11.54
CA GLN A 120 -6.37 -14.03 11.99
C GLN A 120 -7.08 -13.30 10.83
N LEU A 121 -6.32 -12.61 9.97
CA LEU A 121 -6.87 -11.94 8.80
C LEU A 121 -7.53 -12.93 7.84
N LEU A 122 -6.87 -14.04 7.56
CA LEU A 122 -7.40 -15.08 6.66
C LEU A 122 -8.63 -15.78 7.24
N ALA A 123 -8.64 -16.04 8.55
CA ALA A 123 -9.81 -16.60 9.23
C ALA A 123 -11.00 -15.63 9.19
N TRP A 124 -10.76 -14.34 9.38
CA TRP A 124 -11.78 -13.30 9.28
C TRP A 124 -12.33 -13.17 7.86
N LEU A 125 -11.45 -13.16 6.84
CA LEU A 125 -11.86 -13.14 5.43
C LEU A 125 -12.70 -14.37 5.07
N GLY A 126 -12.26 -15.57 5.45
CA GLY A 126 -12.99 -16.80 5.21
C GLY A 126 -14.39 -16.77 5.83
N GLY A 127 -14.49 -16.40 7.10
CA GLY A 127 -15.77 -16.26 7.78
C GLY A 127 -16.68 -15.17 7.21
N SER A 128 -16.11 -14.09 6.68
CA SER A 128 -16.87 -13.03 6.01
C SER A 128 -17.42 -13.49 4.66
N LEU A 129 -16.62 -14.23 3.89
CA LEU A 129 -17.03 -14.79 2.59
C LEU A 129 -18.12 -15.85 2.73
N GLU A 130 -17.97 -16.79 3.68
CA GLU A 130 -18.97 -17.84 3.94
C GLU A 130 -20.32 -17.29 4.37
N ASN A 131 -20.33 -16.23 5.17
CA ASN A 131 -21.57 -15.64 5.69
C ASN A 131 -22.15 -14.54 4.78
N GLY A 132 -21.46 -14.13 3.73
CA GLY A 132 -21.87 -13.03 2.85
C GLY A 132 -21.99 -11.66 3.56
N LYS A 133 -21.42 -11.54 4.76
CA LYS A 133 -21.44 -10.31 5.58
C LYS A 133 -20.06 -9.99 6.11
N VAL A 134 -19.58 -8.79 5.80
CA VAL A 134 -18.31 -8.28 6.33
C VAL A 134 -18.54 -7.84 7.78
N LYS A 135 -17.85 -8.47 8.72
CA LYS A 135 -17.76 -8.01 10.11
C LYS A 135 -16.53 -7.14 10.30
N PRO A 136 -16.54 -6.17 11.24
CA PRO A 136 -15.33 -5.41 11.55
C PRO A 136 -14.19 -6.36 11.95
N PHE A 137 -13.00 -6.13 11.37
CA PHE A 137 -11.81 -6.87 11.75
C PHE A 137 -11.34 -6.39 13.13
N GLN A 138 -11.28 -7.30 14.08
CA GLN A 138 -10.70 -7.04 15.40
C GLN A 138 -9.39 -7.82 15.49
N SER A 139 -8.25 -7.13 15.41
CA SER A 139 -6.97 -7.75 15.73
C SER A 139 -6.94 -8.07 17.22
N LEU A 140 -6.58 -9.28 17.58
CA LEU A 140 -6.22 -9.60 18.96
C LEU A 140 -4.92 -8.83 19.29
N ARG A 141 -5.05 -7.81 20.10
CA ARG A 141 -3.90 -7.11 20.68
C ARG A 141 -3.31 -7.92 21.82
#